data_e0ee57f12071aa4288706dde84f6839f
#
_entry.id   e0ee57f12071aa4288706dde84f6839f
#
_cell.length_a   1.000
_cell.length_b   1.000
_cell.length_c   1.000
_cell.angle_alpha   90.00
_cell.angle_beta   90.00
_cell.angle_gamma   90.00
#
_symmetry.space_group_name_H-M   'P 1'
#
loop_
_entity.id
_entity.type
_entity.pdbx_description
1 polymer ?
#
loop_
_entity_poly.entity_id
_entity_poly.type
_entity_poly.pdbx_seq_one_letter_code
_entity_poly.pdbx_strand_id
1 'polypeptide(L)'
;MEQTESIAVLIPCLNEEKSIVSVIEGFQESLPASQIYVYDNCSSDRTAELAALAGATVRSQPKIGKGNTLRKMFADIEAEHFLLIDGDGTYVPAEAPLLIKKLKEENIEMVVGRRNAMEHDQKHRLGNKAFNWLYRRLFGNDFTDIFSGYRTVRALPFAAKSPALSFLCE
;
A
#
# COMPACT_ATOMS: atom_id res chain seq x y z
N MET A 1 3.25 12.35 -27.82
CA MET A 1 3.89 12.36 -26.49
C MET A 1 3.07 11.45 -25.64
N GLU A 2 3.57 10.25 -25.36
CA GLU A 2 2.94 9.39 -24.35
C GLU A 2 3.01 10.12 -23.02
N GLN A 3 1.85 10.45 -22.46
CA GLN A 3 1.77 10.92 -21.08
C GLN A 3 2.23 9.74 -20.22
N THR A 4 3.43 9.85 -19.64
CA THR A 4 3.89 8.88 -18.65
C THR A 4 2.96 9.01 -17.44
N GLU A 5 2.06 8.04 -17.29
CA GLU A 5 1.14 7.98 -16.16
C GLU A 5 1.90 7.97 -14.84
N SER A 6 1.52 8.86 -13.94
CA SER A 6 2.20 9.02 -12.66
C SER A 6 1.81 7.90 -11.68
N ILE A 7 2.83 7.24 -11.11
CA ILE A 7 2.66 6.19 -10.10
C ILE A 7 3.24 6.70 -8.77
N ALA A 8 2.43 6.69 -7.72
CA ALA A 8 2.86 6.97 -6.37
C ALA A 8 2.83 5.70 -5.51
N VAL A 9 3.99 5.32 -4.96
CA VAL A 9 4.10 4.25 -3.96
C VAL A 9 3.91 4.87 -2.58
N LEU A 10 2.91 4.40 -1.84
CA LEU A 10 2.49 4.92 -0.55
C LEU A 10 2.81 3.91 0.56
N ILE A 11 3.70 4.27 1.49
CA ILE A 11 4.20 3.40 2.55
C ILE A 11 3.90 4.04 3.92
N PRO A 12 2.78 3.68 4.57
CA PRO A 12 2.53 4.07 5.96
C PRO A 12 3.44 3.25 6.88
N CYS A 13 4.20 3.92 7.77
CA CYS A 13 5.17 3.27 8.64
C CYS A 13 4.97 3.63 10.11
N LEU A 14 5.25 2.65 10.98
CA LEU A 14 5.37 2.83 12.41
C LEU A 14 6.38 1.81 12.96
N ASN A 15 7.61 2.25 13.30
CA ASN A 15 8.69 1.41 13.84
C ASN A 15 9.12 0.27 12.89
N GLU A 16 9.48 0.64 11.66
CA GLU A 16 9.87 -0.28 10.57
C GLU A 16 11.36 -0.09 10.17
N GLU A 17 12.23 0.36 11.09
CA GLU A 17 13.65 0.65 10.78
C GLU A 17 14.41 -0.53 10.17
N LYS A 18 13.98 -1.78 10.46
CA LYS A 18 14.66 -2.99 10.00
C LYS A 18 14.37 -3.34 8.54
N SER A 19 13.25 -2.89 8.00
CA SER A 19 12.71 -3.29 6.70
C SER A 19 12.59 -2.14 5.70
N ILE A 20 12.39 -0.91 6.20
CA ILE A 20 12.01 0.21 5.34
C ILE A 20 12.99 0.49 4.20
N VAL A 21 14.30 0.36 4.43
CA VAL A 21 15.32 0.58 3.40
C VAL A 21 15.17 -0.42 2.27
N SER A 22 15.12 -1.72 2.58
CA SER A 22 14.98 -2.78 1.58
C SER A 22 13.65 -2.69 0.81
N VAL A 23 12.58 -2.25 1.46
CA VAL A 23 11.29 -2.00 0.80
C VAL A 23 11.41 -0.88 -0.22
N ILE A 24 12.01 0.26 0.16
CA ILE A 24 12.20 1.41 -0.73
C ILE A 24 13.07 1.03 -1.93
N GLU A 25 14.25 0.44 -1.69
CA GLU A 25 15.18 0.01 -2.74
C GLU A 25 14.52 -0.98 -3.71
N GLY A 26 13.74 -1.94 -3.20
CA GLY A 26 13.03 -2.90 -4.04
C GLY A 26 11.98 -2.23 -4.94
N PHE A 27 11.31 -1.15 -4.49
CA PHE A 27 10.39 -0.39 -5.35
C PHE A 27 11.11 0.54 -6.31
N GLN A 28 12.25 1.11 -5.96
CA GLN A 28 13.08 1.87 -6.89
C GLN A 28 13.57 1.00 -8.05
N GLU A 29 13.90 -0.27 -7.76
CA GLU A 29 14.32 -1.24 -8.77
C GLU A 29 13.12 -1.70 -9.63
N SER A 30 12.00 -2.06 -9.02
CA SER A 30 10.84 -2.64 -9.74
C SER A 30 9.97 -1.62 -10.46
N LEU A 31 9.91 -0.37 -9.97
CA LEU A 31 9.14 0.74 -10.52
C LEU A 31 9.98 2.03 -10.58
N PRO A 32 11.04 2.09 -11.40
CA PRO A 32 12.01 3.21 -11.40
C PRO A 32 11.40 4.57 -11.77
N ALA A 33 10.24 4.60 -12.42
CA ALA A 33 9.53 5.85 -12.77
C ALA A 33 8.52 6.28 -11.69
N SER A 34 8.38 5.52 -10.59
CA SER A 34 7.45 5.87 -9.51
C SER A 34 8.05 6.85 -8.51
N GLN A 35 7.17 7.60 -7.84
CA GLN A 35 7.56 8.40 -6.67
C GLN A 35 7.20 7.65 -5.39
N ILE A 36 8.16 7.52 -4.47
CA ILE A 36 7.98 6.78 -3.22
C ILE A 36 7.75 7.77 -2.08
N TYR A 37 6.63 7.61 -1.40
CA TYR A 37 6.22 8.41 -0.25
C TYR A 37 6.12 7.54 0.99
N VAL A 38 6.88 7.91 2.04
CA VAL A 38 6.80 7.29 3.36
C VAL A 38 6.11 8.24 4.32
N TYR A 39 5.06 7.78 4.97
CA TYR A 39 4.38 8.54 6.02
C TYR A 39 4.68 7.90 7.38
N ASP A 40 5.52 8.59 8.13
CA ASP A 40 5.88 8.18 9.48
C ASP A 40 4.76 8.54 10.46
N ASN A 41 4.16 7.52 11.06
CA ASN A 41 3.05 7.66 12.00
C ASN A 41 3.51 7.58 13.45
N CYS A 42 4.42 8.48 13.86
CA CYS A 42 5.00 8.58 15.17
C CYS A 42 5.95 7.42 15.54
N SER A 43 6.84 7.02 14.64
CA SER A 43 7.91 6.05 14.97
C SER A 43 8.83 6.61 16.07
N SER A 44 9.26 5.74 16.97
CA SER A 44 10.22 6.03 18.01
C SER A 44 11.64 5.55 17.67
N ASP A 45 11.80 4.83 16.55
CA ASP A 45 13.04 4.33 15.99
C ASP A 45 13.55 5.20 14.82
N ARG A 46 14.51 4.71 14.06
CA ARG A 46 15.10 5.45 12.94
C ARG A 46 14.36 5.31 11.62
N THR A 47 13.09 4.85 11.61
CA THR A 47 12.30 4.62 10.39
C THR A 47 12.31 5.83 9.45
N ALA A 48 11.96 7.02 9.94
CA ALA A 48 11.86 8.22 9.12
C ALA A 48 13.21 8.66 8.55
N GLU A 49 14.27 8.61 9.37
CA GLU A 49 15.65 8.92 8.96
C GLU A 49 16.13 7.99 7.85
N LEU A 50 15.99 6.68 8.05
CA LEU A 50 16.43 5.66 7.11
C LEU A 50 15.65 5.71 5.80
N ALA A 51 14.34 5.97 5.86
CA ALA A 51 13.52 6.15 4.67
C ALA A 51 13.97 7.36 3.83
N ALA A 52 14.31 8.48 4.48
CA ALA A 52 14.83 9.66 3.78
C ALA A 52 16.20 9.39 3.14
N LEU A 53 17.09 8.71 3.85
CA LEU A 53 18.42 8.32 3.32
C LEU A 53 18.31 7.36 2.12
N ALA A 54 17.30 6.50 2.12
CA ALA A 54 16.99 5.61 0.98
C ALA A 54 16.34 6.33 -0.21
N GLY A 55 16.11 7.65 -0.13
CA GLY A 55 15.60 8.46 -1.24
C GLY A 55 14.08 8.58 -1.33
N ALA A 56 13.33 8.15 -0.32
CA ALA A 56 11.88 8.37 -0.27
C ALA A 56 11.53 9.80 0.16
N THR A 57 10.39 10.30 -0.30
CA THR A 57 9.78 11.52 0.24
C THR A 57 9.10 11.21 1.55
N VAL A 58 9.69 11.62 2.69
CA VAL A 58 9.15 11.35 4.01
C VAL A 58 8.26 12.49 4.51
N ARG A 59 7.09 12.14 5.04
CA ARG A 59 6.16 13.06 5.71
C ARG A 59 5.72 12.50 7.05
N SER A 60 5.47 13.36 8.03
CA SER A 60 4.99 12.96 9.34
C SER A 60 3.45 13.00 9.42
N GLN A 61 2.87 12.00 10.11
CA GLN A 61 1.47 11.95 10.48
C GLN A 61 1.35 11.84 12.02
N PRO A 62 1.07 12.97 12.71
CA PRO A 62 1.04 12.99 14.18
C PRO A 62 -0.19 12.28 14.78
N LYS A 63 -1.26 12.10 14.02
CA LYS A 63 -2.45 11.38 14.49
C LYS A 63 -2.23 9.89 14.29
N ILE A 64 -2.01 9.18 15.39
CA ILE A 64 -1.75 7.74 15.39
C ILE A 64 -2.92 6.97 14.77
N GLY A 65 -2.56 5.96 13.96
CA GLY A 65 -3.48 5.02 13.32
C GLY A 65 -3.33 4.96 11.82
N LYS A 66 -3.22 3.74 11.28
CA LYS A 66 -3.03 3.46 9.85
C LYS A 66 -4.08 4.15 8.97
N GLY A 67 -5.35 4.12 9.37
CA GLY A 67 -6.43 4.79 8.64
C GLY A 67 -6.27 6.30 8.56
N ASN A 68 -5.76 6.97 9.63
CA ASN A 68 -5.46 8.40 9.59
C ASN A 68 -4.32 8.70 8.62
N THR A 69 -3.31 7.82 8.60
CA THR A 69 -2.15 7.93 7.71
C THR A 69 -2.57 7.80 6.25
N LEU A 70 -3.38 6.80 5.93
CA LEU A 70 -3.87 6.58 4.57
C LEU A 70 -4.73 7.75 4.06
N ARG A 71 -5.65 8.26 4.89
CA ARG A 71 -6.46 9.44 4.51
C ARG A 71 -5.59 10.65 4.21
N LYS A 72 -4.53 10.88 5.01
CA LYS A 72 -3.60 11.97 4.77
C LYS A 72 -2.80 11.76 3.49
N MET A 73 -2.30 10.56 3.22
CA MET A 73 -1.59 10.23 1.99
C MET A 73 -2.42 10.56 0.75
N PHE A 74 -3.66 10.07 0.69
CA PHE A 74 -4.57 10.34 -0.43
C PHE A 74 -5.01 11.80 -0.54
N ALA A 75 -4.98 12.56 0.54
CA ALA A 75 -5.27 13.99 0.52
C ALA A 75 -4.09 14.85 0.05
N ASP A 76 -2.86 14.40 0.33
CA ASP A 76 -1.63 15.17 0.10
C ASP A 76 -0.97 14.89 -1.24
N ILE A 77 -1.26 13.73 -1.87
CA ILE A 77 -0.53 13.23 -3.03
C ILE A 77 -1.48 13.12 -4.22
N GLU A 78 -1.04 13.67 -5.35
CA GLU A 78 -1.71 13.56 -6.64
C GLU A 78 -0.93 12.61 -7.53
N ALA A 79 -1.58 11.55 -8.01
CA ALA A 79 -1.05 10.60 -8.97
C ALA A 79 -2.21 9.90 -9.70
N GLU A 80 -1.95 9.33 -10.87
CA GLU A 80 -2.97 8.56 -11.61
C GLU A 80 -3.14 7.15 -11.05
N HIS A 81 -2.07 6.60 -10.50
CA HIS A 81 -2.07 5.28 -9.86
C HIS A 81 -1.39 5.35 -8.50
N PHE A 82 -2.05 4.80 -7.51
CA PHE A 82 -1.51 4.62 -6.17
C PHE A 82 -1.18 3.15 -5.94
N LEU A 83 0.02 2.87 -5.47
CA LEU A 83 0.42 1.57 -4.95
C LEU A 83 0.60 1.68 -3.44
N LEU A 84 -0.32 1.09 -2.69
CA LEU A 84 -0.27 1.05 -1.24
C LEU A 84 0.42 -0.23 -0.77
N ILE A 85 1.37 -0.09 0.16
CA ILE A 85 2.11 -1.23 0.71
C ILE A 85 2.54 -0.95 2.16
N ASP A 86 2.64 -2.02 2.97
CA ASP A 86 3.16 -1.93 4.33
C ASP A 86 4.71 -1.87 4.32
N GLY A 87 5.29 -1.14 5.29
CA GLY A 87 6.74 -0.96 5.41
C GLY A 87 7.49 -2.13 6.05
N ASP A 88 6.79 -3.20 6.44
CA ASP A 88 7.30 -4.34 7.20
C ASP A 88 8.08 -5.39 6.38
N GLY A 89 8.15 -5.22 5.06
CA GLY A 89 8.83 -6.15 4.17
C GLY A 89 8.07 -7.44 3.86
N THR A 90 6.80 -7.55 4.25
CA THR A 90 5.98 -8.76 4.02
C THR A 90 5.68 -9.01 2.54
N TYR A 91 5.75 -7.98 1.70
CA TYR A 91 5.40 -8.06 0.29
C TYR A 91 6.61 -7.96 -0.63
N VAL A 92 6.51 -8.58 -1.82
CA VAL A 92 7.59 -8.62 -2.81
C VAL A 92 7.45 -7.45 -3.78
N PRO A 93 8.36 -6.45 -3.77
CA PRO A 93 8.28 -5.29 -4.67
C PRO A 93 8.31 -5.67 -6.16
N ALA A 94 9.00 -6.74 -6.54
CA ALA A 94 9.08 -7.23 -7.93
C ALA A 94 7.72 -7.62 -8.54
N GLU A 95 6.68 -7.82 -7.72
CA GLU A 95 5.31 -8.10 -8.20
C GLU A 95 4.54 -6.82 -8.57
N ALA A 96 5.01 -5.63 -8.17
CA ALA A 96 4.33 -4.36 -8.40
C ALA A 96 4.02 -4.08 -9.88
N PRO A 97 4.95 -4.29 -10.83
CA PRO A 97 4.66 -4.07 -12.25
C PRO A 97 3.48 -4.91 -12.76
N LEU A 98 3.33 -6.14 -12.25
CA LEU A 98 2.22 -7.03 -12.64
C LEU A 98 0.87 -6.49 -12.14
N LEU A 99 0.82 -5.95 -10.91
CA LEU A 99 -0.40 -5.35 -10.36
C LEU A 99 -0.81 -4.10 -11.14
N ILE A 100 0.15 -3.21 -11.45
CA ILE A 100 -0.08 -2.02 -12.27
C ILE A 100 -0.54 -2.41 -13.68
N LYS A 101 0.13 -3.39 -14.31
CA LYS A 101 -0.24 -3.88 -15.63
C LYS A 101 -1.68 -4.40 -15.63
N LYS A 102 -2.04 -5.23 -14.66
CA LYS A 102 -3.40 -5.78 -14.53
C LYS A 102 -4.45 -4.69 -14.36
N LEU A 103 -4.18 -3.69 -13.51
CA LEU A 103 -5.08 -2.55 -13.30
C LEU A 103 -5.39 -1.82 -14.62
N LYS A 104 -4.35 -1.63 -15.45
CA LYS A 104 -4.45 -0.91 -16.72
C LYS A 104 -5.16 -1.73 -17.80
N GLU A 105 -4.71 -2.98 -18.02
CA GLU A 105 -5.21 -3.85 -19.09
C GLU A 105 -6.67 -4.25 -18.89
N GLU A 106 -7.08 -4.54 -17.65
CA GLU A 106 -8.45 -4.94 -17.34
C GLU A 106 -9.36 -3.71 -17.06
N ASN A 107 -8.82 -2.49 -17.10
CA ASN A 107 -9.52 -1.23 -16.83
C ASN A 107 -10.32 -1.25 -15.52
N ILE A 108 -9.75 -1.84 -14.48
CA ILE A 108 -10.36 -1.96 -13.15
C ILE A 108 -9.85 -0.88 -12.20
N GLU A 109 -10.61 -0.60 -11.16
CA GLU A 109 -10.32 0.49 -10.24
C GLU A 109 -9.31 0.10 -9.16
N MET A 110 -9.26 -1.20 -8.78
CA MET A 110 -8.39 -1.70 -7.73
C MET A 110 -7.94 -3.13 -7.99
N VAL A 111 -6.65 -3.40 -7.77
CA VAL A 111 -6.07 -4.75 -7.69
C VAL A 111 -5.52 -4.97 -6.30
N VAL A 112 -5.82 -6.12 -5.71
CA VAL A 112 -5.29 -6.53 -4.41
C VAL A 112 -4.28 -7.65 -4.61
N GLY A 113 -3.04 -7.40 -4.21
CA GLY A 113 -1.98 -8.40 -4.19
C GLY A 113 -2.23 -9.40 -3.06
N ARG A 114 -2.08 -10.69 -3.34
CA ARG A 114 -2.20 -11.74 -2.34
C ARG A 114 -0.88 -11.92 -1.60
N ARG A 115 -0.93 -12.02 -0.26
CA ARG A 115 0.26 -12.39 0.52
C ARG A 115 0.66 -13.83 0.24
N ASN A 116 1.95 -14.06 -0.06
CA ASN A 116 2.49 -15.42 -0.11
C ASN A 116 2.51 -15.99 1.31
N ALA A 117 1.78 -17.07 1.54
CA ALA A 117 1.53 -17.67 2.85
C ALA A 117 2.77 -18.33 3.50
N MET A 118 4.00 -18.04 3.04
CA MET A 118 5.17 -18.86 3.41
C MET A 118 5.90 -18.43 4.68
N GLU A 119 5.81 -17.22 5.22
CA GLU A 119 6.74 -16.86 6.31
C GLU A 119 6.22 -16.09 7.52
N HIS A 120 5.05 -15.49 7.54
CA HIS A 120 4.62 -14.74 8.73
C HIS A 120 3.19 -15.05 9.18
N ASP A 121 3.08 -15.37 10.47
CA ASP A 121 1.88 -15.33 11.30
C ASP A 121 0.98 -16.57 11.36
N GLN A 122 1.48 -17.63 12.02
CA GLN A 122 0.64 -18.77 12.44
C GLN A 122 -0.46 -18.36 13.44
N LYS A 123 -0.28 -17.27 14.21
CA LYS A 123 -1.18 -16.89 15.31
C LYS A 123 -2.53 -16.33 14.86
N HIS A 124 -2.60 -15.65 13.69
CA HIS A 124 -3.83 -15.06 13.19
C HIS A 124 -4.48 -15.83 12.04
N ARG A 125 -3.91 -16.95 11.64
CA ARG A 125 -4.32 -17.71 10.46
C ARG A 125 -5.75 -18.25 10.51
N LEU A 126 -6.23 -18.65 11.69
CA LEU A 126 -7.61 -19.15 11.88
C LEU A 126 -8.63 -18.01 11.82
N GLY A 127 -8.34 -16.89 12.47
CA GLY A 127 -9.21 -15.71 12.44
C GLY A 127 -9.36 -15.14 11.03
N ASN A 128 -8.24 -14.98 10.31
CA ASN A 128 -8.25 -14.49 8.93
C ASN A 128 -9.02 -15.42 7.98
N LYS A 129 -8.90 -16.76 8.15
CA LYS A 129 -9.68 -17.72 7.34
C LYS A 129 -11.17 -17.65 7.61
N ALA A 130 -11.56 -17.57 8.87
CA ALA A 130 -12.97 -17.46 9.24
C ALA A 130 -13.59 -16.14 8.75
N PHE A 131 -12.85 -15.04 8.85
CA PHE A 131 -13.32 -13.74 8.39
C PHE A 131 -13.38 -13.65 6.86
N ASN A 132 -12.37 -14.15 6.15
CA ASN A 132 -12.37 -14.24 4.69
C ASN A 132 -13.53 -15.14 4.19
N TRP A 133 -13.84 -16.24 4.89
CA TRP A 133 -14.98 -17.10 4.58
C TRP A 133 -16.31 -16.35 4.76
N LEU A 134 -16.49 -15.64 5.90
CA LEU A 134 -17.68 -14.84 6.17
C LEU A 134 -17.84 -13.73 5.12
N TYR A 135 -16.75 -13.02 4.80
CA TYR A 135 -16.78 -11.95 3.81
C TYR A 135 -17.19 -12.44 2.43
N ARG A 136 -16.63 -13.58 1.98
CA ARG A 136 -17.03 -14.21 0.73
C ARG A 136 -18.50 -14.62 0.70
N ARG A 137 -19.01 -15.06 1.85
CA ARG A 137 -20.42 -15.46 1.98
C ARG A 137 -21.39 -14.29 1.85
N LEU A 138 -20.94 -13.07 2.26
CA LEU A 138 -21.76 -11.86 2.28
C LEU A 138 -21.61 -11.00 1.01
N PHE A 139 -20.40 -10.95 0.42
CA PHE A 139 -20.04 -9.99 -0.61
C PHE A 139 -19.53 -10.62 -1.93
N GLY A 140 -19.55 -11.95 -2.04
CA GLY A 140 -19.09 -12.68 -3.24
C GLY A 140 -17.66 -13.21 -3.14
N ASN A 141 -17.24 -13.96 -4.17
CA ASN A 141 -15.98 -14.72 -4.17
C ASN A 141 -14.77 -13.98 -4.76
N ASP A 142 -14.91 -12.71 -5.13
CA ASP A 142 -13.90 -11.98 -5.90
C ASP A 142 -12.67 -11.60 -5.06
N PHE A 143 -12.80 -11.64 -3.72
CA PHE A 143 -11.72 -11.32 -2.80
C PHE A 143 -11.17 -12.57 -2.11
N THR A 144 -9.84 -12.77 -2.23
CA THR A 144 -9.14 -13.90 -1.60
C THR A 144 -8.40 -13.54 -0.32
N ASP A 145 -7.94 -12.29 -0.18
CA ASP A 145 -7.27 -11.75 1.01
C ASP A 145 -7.66 -10.28 1.22
N ILE A 146 -8.71 -10.05 2.01
CA ILE A 146 -9.22 -8.70 2.30
C ILE A 146 -8.31 -7.92 3.26
N PHE A 147 -7.42 -8.59 3.97
CA PHE A 147 -6.46 -7.98 4.90
C PHE A 147 -5.11 -7.65 4.25
N SER A 148 -4.95 -7.90 2.93
CA SER A 148 -3.72 -7.53 2.24
C SER A 148 -3.50 -6.03 2.27
N GLY A 149 -2.32 -5.61 2.73
CA GLY A 149 -1.86 -4.22 2.63
C GLY A 149 -1.34 -3.86 1.25
N TYR A 150 -1.18 -4.84 0.34
CA TYR A 150 -0.66 -4.61 -1.01
C TYR A 150 -1.80 -4.33 -1.98
N ARG A 151 -2.03 -3.07 -2.30
CA ARG A 151 -3.13 -2.65 -3.15
C ARG A 151 -2.67 -1.63 -4.18
N THR A 152 -3.12 -1.82 -5.41
CA THR A 152 -3.00 -0.81 -6.46
C THR A 152 -4.37 -0.23 -6.74
N VAL A 153 -4.47 1.10 -6.73
CA VAL A 153 -5.73 1.82 -6.92
C VAL A 153 -5.54 2.87 -8.01
N ARG A 154 -6.48 2.94 -8.96
CA ARG A 154 -6.56 4.05 -9.90
C ARG A 154 -7.11 5.29 -9.17
N ALA A 155 -6.46 6.43 -9.33
CA ALA A 155 -7.01 7.68 -8.85
C ALA A 155 -8.28 8.01 -9.65
N LEU A 156 -9.43 7.95 -9.00
CA LEU A 156 -10.64 8.49 -9.58
C LEU A 156 -10.59 10.02 -9.45
N PRO A 157 -11.07 10.79 -10.43
CA PRO A 157 -11.06 12.26 -10.39
C PRO A 157 -11.75 12.86 -9.14
N PHE A 158 -12.41 12.03 -8.36
CA PHE A 158 -13.17 12.39 -7.16
C PHE A 158 -12.64 11.77 -5.85
N ALA A 159 -11.63 10.88 -5.91
CA ALA A 159 -11.21 10.05 -4.77
C ALA A 159 -10.59 10.85 -3.62
N ALA A 160 -9.95 11.98 -3.89
CA ALA A 160 -9.38 12.84 -2.85
C ALA A 160 -10.42 13.51 -1.95
N LYS A 161 -11.71 13.52 -2.34
CA LYS A 161 -12.79 14.20 -1.63
C LYS A 161 -13.97 13.29 -1.24
N SER A 162 -13.94 12.00 -1.56
CA SER A 162 -15.05 11.08 -1.33
C SER A 162 -14.96 10.33 0.00
N PRO A 163 -16.07 10.23 0.75
CA PRO A 163 -16.15 9.36 1.95
C PRO A 163 -15.97 7.87 1.63
N ALA A 164 -16.06 7.45 0.38
CA ALA A 164 -15.91 6.05 -0.06
C ALA A 164 -14.50 5.47 0.23
N LEU A 165 -13.46 6.29 0.38
CA LEU A 165 -12.13 5.84 0.82
C LEU A 165 -12.08 5.40 2.30
N SER A 166 -13.14 5.64 3.08
CA SER A 166 -13.21 5.14 4.46
C SER A 166 -13.18 3.61 4.54
N PHE A 167 -13.66 2.90 3.53
CA PHE A 167 -13.62 1.43 3.45
C PHE A 167 -12.22 0.83 3.24
N LEU A 168 -11.24 1.63 2.83
CA LEU A 168 -9.86 1.17 2.71
C LEU A 168 -9.10 1.22 4.04
N CYS A 169 -9.72 1.80 5.07
CA CYS A 169 -9.08 2.16 6.35
C CYS A 169 -9.62 1.37 7.54
N GLU A 170 -10.62 0.50 7.37
CA GLU A 170 -11.09 -0.48 8.33
C GLU A 170 -10.56 -1.87 7.98
#